data_83586b7c2ecb885f8dd46f737d905368
#
_entry.id   83586b7c2ecb885f8dd46f737d905368
#
_cell.length_a   1.000
_cell.length_b   1.000
_cell.length_c   1.000
_cell.angle_alpha   90.00
_cell.angle_beta   90.00
_cell.angle_gamma   90.00
#
_symmetry.space_group_name_H-M   'P 1'
#
loop_
_entity.id
_entity.type
_entity.pdbx_description
1 polymer ?
#
loop_
_entity_poly.entity_id
_entity_poly.type
_entity_poly.pdbx_seq_one_letter_code
_entity_poly.pdbx_strand_id
1 'polypeptide(L)'
;MIELVLSMMLWIHSVTGYTIPEPPDISLVSKETMLSYAYGCDLEPIPEENIELCDTKNDWNLSEDGPLGMYDHVKRAIIMPDDFDVNSIHDKSILLHEVVHHIQYANDVHNNVECKAKLEKEAYELQDEWLREKHNTNLYEAVGMNKVFFYLKTECMHHFY
;
A
#
# COMPACT_ATOMS: atom_id res chain seq x y z
N MET A 1 -10.52 14.09 3.22
CA MET A 1 -9.78 13.04 2.51
C MET A 1 -9.07 13.57 1.27
N ILE A 2 -9.76 14.11 0.27
CA ILE A 2 -9.13 14.55 -1.00
C ILE A 2 -8.01 15.58 -0.81
N GLU A 3 -8.17 16.56 0.07
CA GLU A 3 -7.15 17.56 0.36
C GLU A 3 -5.88 16.95 0.94
N LEU A 4 -6.02 15.92 1.79
CA LEU A 4 -4.89 15.18 2.35
C LEU A 4 -4.12 14.45 1.23
N VAL A 5 -4.83 13.74 0.35
CA VAL A 5 -4.21 13.04 -0.79
C VAL A 5 -3.50 14.01 -1.72
N LEU A 6 -4.12 15.13 -2.07
CA LEU A 6 -3.49 16.16 -2.90
C LEU A 6 -2.21 16.72 -2.25
N SER A 7 -2.23 16.95 -0.94
CA SER A 7 -1.02 17.40 -0.22
C SER A 7 0.09 16.35 -0.24
N MET A 8 -0.24 15.08 -0.12
CA MET A 8 0.70 13.96 -0.24
C MET A 8 1.28 13.87 -1.65
N MET A 9 0.45 13.96 -2.68
CA MET A 9 0.88 13.93 -4.09
C MET A 9 1.83 15.09 -4.40
N LEU A 10 1.53 16.29 -3.91
CA LEU A 10 2.41 17.46 -4.06
C LEU A 10 3.75 17.26 -3.35
N TRP A 11 3.74 16.69 -2.15
CA TRP A 11 4.96 16.37 -1.42
C TRP A 11 5.80 15.33 -2.17
N ILE A 12 5.20 14.21 -2.62
CA ILE A 12 5.88 13.18 -3.41
C ILE A 12 6.49 13.78 -4.67
N HIS A 13 5.74 14.61 -5.40
CA HIS A 13 6.27 15.33 -6.56
C HIS A 13 7.51 16.16 -6.21
N SER A 14 7.47 16.86 -5.06
CA SER A 14 8.57 17.75 -4.65
C SER A 14 9.87 17.00 -4.36
N VAL A 15 9.79 15.76 -3.88
CA VAL A 15 10.98 14.95 -3.52
C VAL A 15 11.44 14.02 -4.65
N THR A 16 10.53 13.59 -5.53
CA THR A 16 10.84 12.62 -6.61
C THR A 16 10.93 13.25 -8.00
N GLY A 17 10.24 14.36 -8.22
CA GLY A 17 10.06 14.95 -9.57
C GLY A 17 9.03 14.22 -10.44
N TYR A 18 8.33 13.21 -9.94
CA TYR A 18 7.28 12.49 -10.69
C TYR A 18 6.14 13.42 -11.07
N THR A 19 5.57 13.20 -12.25
CA THR A 19 4.37 13.94 -12.69
C THR A 19 3.19 13.61 -11.79
N ILE A 20 2.41 14.62 -11.40
CA ILE A 20 1.21 14.45 -10.58
C ILE A 20 0.06 14.00 -11.50
N PRO A 21 -0.49 12.76 -11.30
CA PRO A 21 -1.67 12.31 -12.02
C PRO A 21 -2.96 12.90 -11.44
N GLU A 22 -4.11 12.56 -12.05
CA GLU A 22 -5.40 12.74 -11.38
C GLU A 22 -5.42 11.98 -10.05
N PRO A 23 -6.04 12.52 -8.99
CA PRO A 23 -6.12 11.83 -7.71
C PRO A 23 -6.81 10.46 -7.84
N PRO A 24 -6.38 9.45 -7.06
CA PRO A 24 -7.05 8.15 -7.04
C PRO A 24 -8.42 8.23 -6.38
N ASP A 25 -9.33 7.34 -6.78
CA ASP A 25 -10.52 7.06 -6.00
C ASP A 25 -10.13 6.40 -4.67
N ILE A 26 -10.83 6.74 -3.57
CA ILE A 26 -10.59 6.13 -2.26
C ILE A 26 -11.84 5.45 -1.77
N SER A 27 -11.73 4.16 -1.46
CA SER A 27 -12.79 3.36 -0.88
C SER A 27 -12.44 2.93 0.54
N LEU A 28 -13.36 3.12 1.47
CA LEU A 28 -13.26 2.59 2.83
C LEU A 28 -14.10 1.31 2.89
N VAL A 29 -13.48 0.21 3.29
CA VAL A 29 -14.10 -1.12 3.27
C VAL A 29 -13.81 -1.88 4.56
N SER A 30 -14.65 -2.86 4.90
CA SER A 30 -14.37 -3.71 6.06
C SER A 30 -13.09 -4.54 5.87
N LYS A 31 -12.49 -4.98 6.98
CA LYS A 31 -11.30 -5.84 6.94
C LYS A 31 -11.52 -7.12 6.15
N GLU A 32 -12.70 -7.73 6.25
CA GLU A 32 -13.07 -8.90 5.46
C GLU A 32 -13.03 -8.61 3.96
N THR A 33 -13.56 -7.45 3.56
CA THR A 33 -13.53 -7.02 2.16
C THR A 33 -12.10 -6.77 1.69
N MET A 34 -11.25 -6.13 2.52
CA MET A 34 -9.83 -5.94 2.18
C MET A 34 -9.10 -7.27 1.98
N LEU A 35 -9.33 -8.25 2.87
CA LEU A 35 -8.74 -9.59 2.72
C LEU A 35 -9.25 -10.28 1.45
N SER A 36 -10.54 -10.14 1.14
CA SER A 36 -11.11 -10.65 -0.11
C SER A 36 -10.41 -10.09 -1.34
N TYR A 37 -10.14 -8.79 -1.37
CA TYR A 37 -9.36 -8.16 -2.43
C TYR A 37 -7.91 -8.66 -2.45
N ALA A 38 -7.24 -8.72 -1.30
CA ALA A 38 -5.84 -9.10 -1.19
C ALA A 38 -5.56 -10.53 -1.71
N TYR A 39 -6.53 -11.43 -1.49
CA TYR A 39 -6.44 -12.83 -1.95
C TYR A 39 -7.19 -13.08 -3.26
N GLY A 40 -7.76 -12.05 -3.88
CA GLY A 40 -8.47 -12.17 -5.15
C GLY A 40 -9.77 -12.98 -5.05
N CYS A 41 -10.40 -13.04 -3.86
CA CYS A 41 -11.66 -13.76 -3.67
C CYS A 41 -12.86 -13.06 -4.32
N ASP A 42 -12.69 -11.83 -4.78
CA ASP A 42 -13.65 -11.06 -5.56
C ASP A 42 -13.52 -11.30 -7.08
N LEU A 43 -12.50 -12.07 -7.50
CA LEU A 43 -12.27 -12.40 -8.91
C LEU A 43 -13.11 -13.60 -9.36
N GLU A 44 -13.46 -13.62 -10.65
CA GLU A 44 -14.11 -14.74 -11.31
C GLU A 44 -13.31 -15.13 -12.58
N PRO A 45 -12.66 -16.30 -12.62
CA PRO A 45 -12.59 -17.32 -11.55
C PRO A 45 -11.64 -16.96 -10.41
N ILE A 46 -11.92 -17.47 -9.21
CA ILE A 46 -11.00 -17.35 -8.05
C ILE A 46 -9.70 -18.09 -8.39
N PRO A 47 -8.51 -17.52 -8.12
CA PRO A 47 -7.23 -18.20 -8.28
C PRO A 47 -7.19 -19.53 -7.53
N GLU A 48 -6.72 -20.61 -8.18
CA GLU A 48 -6.74 -21.98 -7.62
C GLU A 48 -6.06 -22.06 -6.25
N GLU A 49 -4.93 -21.35 -6.06
CA GLU A 49 -4.19 -21.28 -4.79
C GLU A 49 -4.97 -20.61 -3.65
N ASN A 50 -6.03 -19.85 -3.97
CA ASN A 50 -6.81 -19.08 -3.00
C ASN A 50 -8.21 -19.66 -2.77
N ILE A 51 -8.62 -20.71 -3.47
CA ILE A 51 -9.97 -21.29 -3.36
C ILE A 51 -10.28 -21.69 -1.91
N GLU A 52 -9.42 -22.46 -1.26
CA GLU A 52 -9.62 -22.92 0.12
C GLU A 52 -9.69 -21.72 1.09
N LEU A 53 -8.83 -20.72 0.91
CA LEU A 53 -8.82 -19.51 1.73
C LEU A 53 -10.10 -18.69 1.54
N CYS A 54 -10.58 -18.57 0.30
CA CYS A 54 -11.81 -17.82 -0.01
C CYS A 54 -13.06 -18.53 0.53
N ASP A 55 -13.07 -19.87 0.55
CA ASP A 55 -14.16 -20.65 1.11
C ASP A 55 -14.27 -20.51 2.64
N THR A 56 -13.15 -20.29 3.32
CA THR A 56 -13.06 -20.12 4.77
C THR A 56 -13.07 -18.67 5.23
N LYS A 57 -13.34 -17.72 4.34
CA LYS A 57 -13.26 -16.28 4.63
C LYS A 57 -14.08 -15.81 5.84
N ASN A 58 -15.14 -16.52 6.22
CA ASN A 58 -15.92 -16.21 7.42
C ASN A 58 -15.21 -16.62 8.72
N ASP A 59 -14.21 -17.52 8.61
CA ASP A 59 -13.40 -18.00 9.73
C ASP A 59 -12.03 -17.28 9.78
N TRP A 60 -11.83 -16.28 8.89
CA TRP A 60 -10.60 -15.50 8.93
C TRP A 60 -10.43 -14.91 10.33
N ASN A 61 -9.45 -15.44 11.02
CA ASN A 61 -8.95 -14.82 12.22
C ASN A 61 -8.39 -13.47 11.75
N LEU A 62 -9.16 -12.42 11.95
CA LEU A 62 -8.79 -11.03 11.63
C LEU A 62 -7.62 -10.61 12.51
N SER A 63 -6.56 -11.45 12.51
CA SER A 63 -5.32 -11.12 13.16
C SER A 63 -4.73 -9.87 12.49
N GLU A 64 -3.93 -9.17 13.24
CA GLU A 64 -3.28 -7.90 12.90
C GLU A 64 -2.46 -7.92 11.59
N ASP A 65 -2.40 -9.06 10.88
CA ASP A 65 -1.51 -9.34 9.75
C ASP A 65 -2.13 -9.11 8.36
N GLY A 66 -3.35 -8.56 8.27
CA GLY A 66 -3.99 -8.20 7.00
C GLY A 66 -3.35 -6.95 6.37
N PRO A 67 -3.62 -6.68 5.07
CA PRO A 67 -3.17 -5.46 4.43
C PRO A 67 -3.77 -4.24 5.14
N LEU A 68 -2.93 -3.26 5.45
CA LEU A 68 -3.34 -2.01 6.11
C LEU A 68 -3.91 -0.99 5.12
N GLY A 69 -3.61 -1.16 3.84
CA GLY A 69 -4.07 -0.39 2.70
C GLY A 69 -3.72 -1.17 1.43
N MET A 70 -4.31 -0.80 0.31
CA MET A 70 -4.03 -1.40 -1.00
C MET A 70 -4.24 -0.40 -2.12
N TYR A 71 -3.34 -0.41 -3.11
CA TYR A 71 -3.55 0.29 -4.36
C TYR A 71 -3.95 -0.69 -5.48
N ASP A 72 -5.15 -0.51 -6.03
CA ASP A 72 -5.62 -1.22 -7.22
C ASP A 72 -5.21 -0.43 -8.47
N HIS A 73 -4.16 -0.88 -9.16
CA HIS A 73 -3.63 -0.21 -10.33
C HIS A 73 -4.55 -0.29 -11.56
N VAL A 74 -5.44 -1.28 -11.63
CA VAL A 74 -6.41 -1.44 -12.73
C VAL A 74 -7.54 -0.41 -12.58
N LYS A 75 -8.09 -0.30 -11.37
CA LYS A 75 -9.16 0.65 -11.05
C LYS A 75 -8.64 2.06 -10.74
N ARG A 76 -7.32 2.22 -10.53
CA ARG A 76 -6.66 3.44 -10.03
C ARG A 76 -7.28 3.93 -8.73
N ALA A 77 -7.56 2.99 -7.83
CA ALA A 77 -8.23 3.24 -6.57
C ALA A 77 -7.35 2.80 -5.38
N ILE A 78 -7.44 3.53 -4.29
CA ILE A 78 -6.87 3.16 -3.00
C ILE A 78 -7.99 2.59 -2.13
N ILE A 79 -7.73 1.44 -1.54
CA ILE A 79 -8.65 0.75 -0.65
C ILE A 79 -8.06 0.82 0.75
N MET A 80 -8.80 1.42 1.68
CA MET A 80 -8.41 1.58 3.08
C MET A 80 -9.44 0.92 4.00
N PRO A 81 -9.08 0.52 5.22
CA PRO A 81 -10.04 0.00 6.17
C PRO A 81 -11.09 1.07 6.56
N ASP A 82 -12.30 0.64 6.92
CA ASP A 82 -13.42 1.53 7.28
C ASP A 82 -13.22 2.23 8.64
N ASP A 83 -12.28 1.74 9.47
CA ASP A 83 -11.84 2.37 10.70
C ASP A 83 -10.68 3.38 10.52
N PHE A 84 -10.34 3.74 9.26
CA PHE A 84 -9.30 4.71 8.94
C PHE A 84 -9.54 6.06 9.62
N ASP A 85 -8.54 6.54 10.40
CA ASP A 85 -8.59 7.83 11.08
C ASP A 85 -7.63 8.84 10.44
N VAL A 86 -8.17 9.90 9.84
CA VAL A 86 -7.39 11.00 9.25
C VAL A 86 -6.50 11.76 10.26
N ASN A 87 -6.70 11.57 11.56
CA ASN A 87 -5.87 12.17 12.60
C ASN A 87 -4.73 11.23 13.05
N SER A 88 -4.85 9.94 12.79
CA SER A 88 -3.82 8.94 13.06
C SER A 88 -2.61 9.14 12.15
N ILE A 89 -1.40 9.26 12.75
CA ILE A 89 -0.15 9.33 11.99
C ILE A 89 0.10 7.99 11.30
N HIS A 90 -0.19 6.88 11.98
CA HIS A 90 -0.11 5.53 11.44
C HIS A 90 -0.92 5.42 10.13
N ASP A 91 -2.23 5.72 10.20
CA ASP A 91 -3.14 5.53 9.05
C ASP A 91 -2.80 6.48 7.90
N LYS A 92 -2.45 7.74 8.21
CA LYS A 92 -1.96 8.67 7.18
C LYS A 92 -0.69 8.17 6.50
N SER A 93 0.21 7.53 7.24
CA SER A 93 1.44 7.01 6.65
C SER A 93 1.17 5.82 5.73
N ILE A 94 0.20 4.97 6.07
CA ILE A 94 -0.27 3.89 5.17
C ILE A 94 -0.91 4.49 3.92
N LEU A 95 -1.78 5.48 4.06
CA LEU A 95 -2.37 6.17 2.92
C LEU A 95 -1.30 6.78 2.00
N LEU A 96 -0.26 7.40 2.57
CA LEU A 96 0.86 7.93 1.78
C LEU A 96 1.55 6.82 0.97
N HIS A 97 1.78 5.65 1.57
CA HIS A 97 2.37 4.50 0.89
C HIS A 97 1.56 4.10 -0.36
N GLU A 98 0.24 4.02 -0.23
CA GLU A 98 -0.64 3.70 -1.35
C GLU A 98 -0.69 4.83 -2.41
N VAL A 99 -0.60 6.09 -1.99
CA VAL A 99 -0.47 7.24 -2.91
C VAL A 99 0.84 7.19 -3.69
N VAL A 100 1.94 6.72 -3.07
CA VAL A 100 3.20 6.50 -3.80
C VAL A 100 2.99 5.47 -4.91
N HIS A 101 2.34 4.34 -4.64
CA HIS A 101 2.04 3.35 -5.67
C HIS A 101 1.19 3.93 -6.81
N HIS A 102 0.19 4.74 -6.49
CA HIS A 102 -0.60 5.44 -7.51
C HIS A 102 0.28 6.29 -8.44
N ILE A 103 1.20 7.06 -7.88
CA ILE A 103 2.13 7.91 -8.65
C ILE A 103 3.14 7.07 -9.43
N GLN A 104 3.69 5.99 -8.85
CA GLN A 104 4.60 5.08 -9.54
C GLN A 104 3.96 4.47 -10.79
N TYR A 105 2.73 3.99 -10.69
CA TYR A 105 2.01 3.42 -11.83
C TYR A 105 1.67 4.47 -12.88
N ALA A 106 1.27 5.67 -12.49
CA ALA A 106 0.98 6.77 -13.40
C ALA A 106 2.21 7.31 -14.14
N ASN A 107 3.41 7.11 -13.57
CA ASN A 107 4.70 7.50 -14.17
C ASN A 107 5.45 6.32 -14.80
N ASP A 108 4.80 5.18 -15.01
CA ASP A 108 5.37 3.98 -15.64
C ASP A 108 6.61 3.40 -14.92
N VAL A 109 6.81 3.73 -13.63
CA VAL A 109 7.94 3.23 -12.84
C VAL A 109 7.94 1.71 -12.78
N HIS A 110 6.76 1.09 -12.68
CA HIS A 110 6.54 -0.35 -12.61
C HIS A 110 7.11 -1.11 -13.83
N ASN A 111 7.25 -0.45 -14.98
CA ASN A 111 7.82 -1.03 -16.19
C ASN A 111 9.37 -0.98 -16.23
N ASN A 112 9.99 -0.25 -15.29
CA ASN A 112 11.42 0.04 -15.29
C ASN A 112 12.14 -0.54 -14.06
N VAL A 113 11.47 -1.35 -13.23
CA VAL A 113 12.07 -2.00 -12.07
C VAL A 113 12.34 -3.47 -12.33
N GLU A 114 13.34 -4.02 -11.64
CA GLU A 114 13.73 -5.43 -11.74
C GLU A 114 12.61 -6.38 -11.26
N CYS A 115 11.91 -6.00 -10.21
CA CYS A 115 10.77 -6.73 -9.65
C CYS A 115 9.87 -5.79 -8.84
N LYS A 116 8.64 -6.24 -8.52
CA LYS A 116 7.67 -5.45 -7.73
C LYS A 116 8.19 -5.00 -6.37
N ALA A 117 9.10 -5.78 -5.74
CA ALA A 117 9.69 -5.42 -4.46
C ALA A 117 10.47 -4.08 -4.52
N LYS A 118 10.93 -3.65 -5.69
CA LYS A 118 11.59 -2.35 -5.84
C LYS A 118 10.61 -1.18 -5.83
N LEU A 119 9.33 -1.40 -6.20
CA LEU A 119 8.27 -0.41 -6.00
C LEU A 119 7.97 -0.24 -4.50
N GLU A 120 7.87 -1.36 -3.77
CA GLU A 120 7.71 -1.37 -2.33
C GLU A 120 8.86 -0.64 -1.62
N LYS A 121 10.10 -0.86 -2.07
CA LYS A 121 11.27 -0.20 -1.50
C LYS A 121 11.14 1.32 -1.54
N GLU A 122 10.86 1.88 -2.71
CA GLU A 122 10.68 3.31 -2.87
C GLU A 122 9.49 3.82 -2.04
N ALA A 123 8.36 3.08 -2.00
CA ALA A 123 7.20 3.45 -1.24
C ALA A 123 7.50 3.52 0.27
N TYR A 124 8.20 2.53 0.84
CA TYR A 124 8.62 2.56 2.25
C TYR A 124 9.68 3.62 2.53
N GLU A 125 10.63 3.87 1.63
CA GLU A 125 11.63 4.92 1.79
C GLU A 125 10.96 6.31 1.82
N LEU A 126 10.04 6.58 0.92
CA LEU A 126 9.26 7.83 0.91
C LEU A 126 8.33 7.94 2.13
N GLN A 127 7.72 6.84 2.57
CA GLN A 127 6.92 6.82 3.79
C GLN A 127 7.77 7.18 5.03
N ASP A 128 8.98 6.62 5.16
CA ASP A 128 9.90 6.94 6.27
C ASP A 128 10.37 8.40 6.20
N GLU A 129 10.70 8.91 5.02
CA GLU A 129 11.10 10.29 4.83
C GLU A 129 9.98 11.27 5.22
N TRP A 130 8.75 11.01 4.77
CA TRP A 130 7.58 11.81 5.13
C TRP A 130 7.29 11.81 6.63
N LEU A 131 7.39 10.64 7.27
CA LEU A 131 7.23 10.49 8.73
C LEU A 131 8.27 11.32 9.48
N ARG A 132 9.53 11.28 9.06
CA ARG A 132 10.61 12.08 9.66
C ARG A 132 10.39 13.58 9.48
N GLU A 133 10.07 13.99 8.27
CA GLU A 133 9.95 15.41 7.92
C GLU A 133 8.71 16.05 8.55
N LYS A 134 7.56 15.39 8.48
CA LYS A 134 6.26 15.98 8.88
C LYS A 134 5.83 15.64 10.29
N HIS A 135 6.34 14.55 10.88
CA HIS A 135 5.85 14.04 12.16
C HIS A 135 6.94 13.75 13.19
N ASN A 136 8.22 13.96 12.84
CA ASN A 136 9.37 13.71 13.71
C ASN A 136 9.37 12.27 14.31
N THR A 137 8.95 11.30 13.52
CA THR A 137 8.94 9.87 13.80
C THR A 137 9.52 9.10 12.62
N ASN A 138 9.47 7.78 12.62
CA ASN A 138 10.02 6.93 11.57
C ASN A 138 9.13 5.70 11.32
N LEU A 139 9.45 4.96 10.27
CA LEU A 139 8.67 3.80 9.84
C LEU A 139 8.55 2.71 10.92
N TYR A 140 9.60 2.48 11.71
CA TYR A 140 9.56 1.51 12.80
C TYR A 140 8.62 1.94 13.93
N GLU A 141 8.70 3.19 14.36
CA GLU A 141 7.87 3.73 15.44
C GLU A 141 6.40 3.86 15.03
N ALA A 142 6.14 4.30 13.80
CA ALA A 142 4.79 4.56 13.33
C ALA A 142 4.02 3.29 12.96
N VAL A 143 4.67 2.32 12.28
CA VAL A 143 3.99 1.13 11.73
C VAL A 143 4.64 -0.20 12.12
N GLY A 144 5.67 -0.19 12.97
CA GLY A 144 6.34 -1.41 13.41
C GLY A 144 7.25 -2.07 12.36
N MET A 145 7.55 -1.39 11.26
CA MET A 145 8.39 -1.92 10.19
C MET A 145 9.84 -2.03 10.63
N ASN A 146 10.27 -3.22 11.04
CA ASN A 146 11.66 -3.49 11.38
C ASN A 146 12.53 -3.79 10.14
N LYS A 147 13.85 -3.80 10.32
CA LYS A 147 14.82 -4.00 9.23
C LYS A 147 14.67 -5.34 8.51
N VAL A 148 14.24 -6.39 9.20
CA VAL A 148 14.05 -7.72 8.59
C VAL A 148 12.83 -7.71 7.69
N PHE A 149 11.71 -7.18 8.18
CA PHE A 149 10.49 -7.02 7.36
C PHE A 149 10.72 -6.10 6.17
N PHE A 150 11.40 -4.97 6.37
CA PHE A 150 11.78 -4.08 5.28
C PHE A 150 12.55 -4.84 4.20
N TYR A 151 13.61 -5.58 4.58
CA TYR A 151 14.40 -6.37 3.65
C TYR A 151 13.54 -7.40 2.88
N LEU A 152 12.72 -8.17 3.60
CA LEU A 152 11.85 -9.20 2.98
C LEU A 152 10.85 -8.61 1.98
N LYS A 153 10.37 -7.40 2.22
CA LYS A 153 9.39 -6.71 1.35
C LYS A 153 10.04 -6.01 0.16
N THR A 154 11.32 -5.62 0.25
CA THR A 154 11.96 -4.68 -0.67
C THR A 154 13.05 -5.27 -1.55
N GLU A 155 13.47 -6.52 -1.29
CA GLU A 155 14.47 -7.19 -2.11
C GLU A 155 13.84 -8.21 -3.05
N CYS A 156 14.34 -8.23 -4.30
CA CYS A 156 13.94 -9.23 -5.28
C CYS A 156 14.42 -10.60 -4.82
N MET A 157 13.51 -11.45 -4.39
CA MET A 157 13.86 -12.85 -4.09
C MET A 157 14.05 -13.59 -5.41
N HIS A 158 15.29 -13.78 -5.83
CA HIS A 158 15.60 -14.73 -6.88
C HIS A 158 15.38 -16.13 -6.29
N HIS A 159 14.36 -16.84 -6.76
CA HIS A 159 14.29 -18.27 -6.51
C HIS A 159 15.52 -18.90 -7.16
N PHE A 160 16.47 -19.35 -6.33
CA PHE A 160 17.51 -20.25 -6.79
C PHE A 160 16.83 -21.57 -7.17
N TYR A 161 16.67 -21.79 -8.47
CA TYR A 161 16.34 -23.08 -9.03
C TYR A 161 17.57 -23.98 -9.04
#